data_524b2453741917323fae02bd47597b81
#
_entry.id   524b2453741917323fae02bd47597b81
#
_cell.length_a   1.000
_cell.length_b   1.000
_cell.length_c   1.000
_cell.angle_alpha   90.00
_cell.angle_beta   90.00
_cell.angle_gamma   90.00
#
_symmetry.space_group_name_H-M   'P 1'
#
loop_
_entity.id
_entity.type
_entity.pdbx_description
1 polymer ?
#
loop_
_entity_poly.entity_id
_entity_poly.type
_entity_poly.pdbx_seq_one_letter_code
_entity_poly.pdbx_strand_id
1 'polypeptide(L)'
;MDLSIIIVNWKSKEYLRNCLASILAETKELNYEIVVIDSASFDGAGEMLAREFPQVQFIQSQENLGFSKANNVAFQASTGEVLLFLNPDTELVGPAINQLYTTLRELPNAGIVGARLLNTDGSLQTSCVQAFPTILNQLLNAEALRRLTPGARLWGMRALFALGQKPEPVEMISGACMMMRREVFERTGQFSLDYFMYAEDTDLCFKSRQLGLVNYYVGGAVIVHHGGGSSQQARSNFANVMVFESNSRFLKKWRGASYSFGYRIAMSGAALVRVVTLILLSPVLLVLKGVGRWRSACSKWLAIFRWGIGLWRWVR
;
A
#
# COMPACT_ATOMS: atom_id res chain seq x y z
N MET A 1 0.95 -23.05 -14.20
CA MET A 1 1.76 -21.87 -13.82
C MET A 1 1.80 -21.81 -12.31
N ASP A 2 2.99 -21.71 -11.69
CA ASP A 2 3.08 -21.74 -10.23
C ASP A 2 2.75 -20.39 -9.62
N LEU A 3 3.17 -19.29 -10.29
CA LEU A 3 3.00 -17.94 -9.82
C LEU A 3 2.50 -17.00 -10.92
N SER A 4 1.54 -16.14 -10.62
CA SER A 4 1.19 -14.97 -11.43
C SER A 4 1.61 -13.70 -10.71
N ILE A 5 2.44 -12.89 -11.35
CA ILE A 5 2.86 -11.58 -10.88
C ILE A 5 1.95 -10.55 -11.55
N ILE A 6 1.16 -9.84 -10.74
CA ILE A 6 0.17 -8.86 -11.20
C ILE A 6 0.68 -7.46 -10.86
N ILE A 7 0.78 -6.61 -11.87
CA ILE A 7 1.29 -5.24 -11.73
C ILE A 7 0.29 -4.26 -12.36
N VAL A 8 -0.12 -3.26 -11.60
CA VAL A 8 -0.97 -2.17 -12.08
C VAL A 8 -0.09 -0.97 -12.42
N ASN A 9 -0.03 -0.61 -13.69
CA ASN A 9 0.64 0.61 -14.14
C ASN A 9 -0.33 1.79 -14.19
N TRP A 10 0.10 2.94 -13.65
CA TRP A 10 -0.53 4.24 -13.87
C TRP A 10 0.52 5.34 -13.84
N LYS A 11 0.86 5.86 -15.02
CA LYS A 11 1.86 6.92 -15.23
C LYS A 11 3.23 6.62 -14.60
N SER A 12 3.67 5.37 -14.70
CA SER A 12 4.88 4.85 -14.04
C SER A 12 5.78 4.04 -14.98
N LYS A 13 5.75 4.31 -16.29
CA LYS A 13 6.45 3.53 -17.33
C LYS A 13 7.90 3.22 -17.00
N GLU A 14 8.71 4.20 -16.56
CA GLU A 14 10.12 4.00 -16.26
C GLU A 14 10.34 3.14 -15.02
N TYR A 15 9.53 3.33 -13.98
CA TYR A 15 9.54 2.46 -12.81
C TYR A 15 9.14 1.03 -13.19
N LEU A 16 8.09 0.88 -13.99
CA LEU A 16 7.64 -0.43 -14.48
C LEU A 16 8.77 -1.16 -15.23
N ARG A 17 9.54 -0.45 -16.07
CA ARG A 17 10.70 -1.02 -16.78
C ARG A 17 11.72 -1.60 -15.81
N ASN A 18 12.10 -0.83 -14.78
CA ASN A 18 13.07 -1.26 -13.78
C ASN A 18 12.54 -2.43 -12.92
N CYS A 19 11.27 -2.36 -12.54
CA CYS A 19 10.59 -3.43 -11.82
C CYS A 19 10.68 -4.75 -12.60
N LEU A 20 10.28 -4.76 -13.88
CA LEU A 20 10.32 -5.94 -14.74
C LEU A 20 11.73 -6.46 -14.95
N ALA A 21 12.70 -5.57 -15.17
CA ALA A 21 14.10 -5.95 -15.30
C ALA A 21 14.62 -6.64 -14.03
N SER A 22 14.28 -6.13 -12.84
CA SER A 22 14.64 -6.75 -11.56
C SER A 22 13.96 -8.11 -11.35
N ILE A 23 12.69 -8.27 -11.74
CA ILE A 23 11.99 -9.55 -11.66
C ILE A 23 12.70 -10.59 -12.51
N LEU A 24 13.02 -10.28 -13.77
CA LEU A 24 13.69 -11.22 -14.69
C LEU A 24 15.11 -11.55 -14.24
N ALA A 25 15.82 -10.59 -13.63
CA ALA A 25 17.17 -10.80 -13.12
C ALA A 25 17.20 -11.71 -11.89
N GLU A 26 16.29 -11.50 -10.95
CA GLU A 26 16.36 -12.06 -9.59
C GLU A 26 15.44 -13.25 -9.34
N THR A 27 14.44 -13.52 -10.23
CA THR A 27 13.52 -14.64 -10.06
C THR A 27 13.99 -15.83 -10.91
N LYS A 28 14.52 -16.86 -10.28
CA LYS A 28 15.07 -18.06 -10.94
C LYS A 28 14.31 -19.30 -10.51
N GLU A 29 14.35 -20.35 -11.34
CA GLU A 29 13.84 -21.68 -11.01
C GLU A 29 12.36 -21.72 -10.55
N LEU A 30 11.57 -20.75 -11.01
CA LEU A 30 10.14 -20.66 -10.73
C LEU A 30 9.39 -20.48 -12.06
N ASN A 31 8.33 -21.27 -12.25
CA ASN A 31 7.49 -21.13 -13.42
C ASN A 31 6.42 -20.07 -13.19
N TYR A 32 6.62 -18.86 -13.75
CA TYR A 32 5.75 -17.71 -13.53
C TYR A 32 5.34 -17.00 -14.81
N GLU A 33 4.23 -16.27 -14.70
CA GLU A 33 3.77 -15.31 -15.69
C GLU A 33 3.73 -13.92 -15.08
N ILE A 34 3.80 -12.89 -15.92
CA ILE A 34 3.62 -11.50 -15.51
C ILE A 34 2.44 -10.92 -16.29
N VAL A 35 1.48 -10.37 -15.55
CA VAL A 35 0.32 -9.66 -16.09
C VAL A 35 0.41 -8.20 -15.68
N VAL A 36 0.55 -7.31 -16.66
CA VAL A 36 0.56 -5.86 -16.45
C VAL A 36 -0.74 -5.28 -16.98
N ILE A 37 -1.45 -4.55 -16.16
CA ILE A 37 -2.60 -3.75 -16.57
C ILE A 37 -2.26 -2.26 -16.49
N ASP A 38 -2.43 -1.55 -17.60
CA ASP A 38 -2.33 -0.09 -17.63
C ASP A 38 -3.69 0.55 -17.37
N SER A 39 -3.78 1.33 -16.29
CA SER A 39 -5.03 1.96 -15.83
C SER A 39 -5.22 3.33 -16.46
N ALA A 40 -5.31 3.36 -17.81
CA ALA A 40 -5.51 4.56 -18.64
C ALA A 40 -4.42 5.63 -18.42
N SER A 41 -3.17 5.24 -18.32
CA SER A 41 -2.06 6.21 -18.27
C SER A 41 -1.65 6.71 -19.65
N PHE A 42 -1.71 5.84 -20.67
CA PHE A 42 -1.31 6.12 -22.04
C PHE A 42 0.08 6.79 -22.12
N ASP A 43 1.02 6.31 -21.27
CA ASP A 43 2.36 6.86 -21.12
C ASP A 43 3.40 6.16 -22.02
N GLY A 44 2.95 5.28 -22.93
CA GLY A 44 3.80 4.47 -23.80
C GLY A 44 4.31 3.18 -23.14
N ALA A 45 3.67 2.74 -22.05
CA ALA A 45 4.02 1.48 -21.39
C ALA A 45 3.78 0.27 -22.31
N GLY A 46 2.68 0.24 -23.06
CA GLY A 46 2.37 -0.86 -23.98
C GLY A 46 3.44 -1.04 -25.07
N GLU A 47 3.88 0.03 -25.70
CA GLU A 47 4.94 0.01 -26.72
C GLU A 47 6.28 -0.42 -26.12
N MET A 48 6.59 0.02 -24.92
CA MET A 48 7.80 -0.37 -24.19
C MET A 48 7.77 -1.88 -23.88
N LEU A 49 6.63 -2.40 -23.37
CA LEU A 49 6.47 -3.82 -23.07
C LEU A 49 6.59 -4.69 -24.33
N ALA A 50 5.93 -4.32 -25.42
CA ALA A 50 6.00 -5.07 -26.67
C ALA A 50 7.44 -5.18 -27.22
N ARG A 51 8.26 -4.15 -27.01
CA ARG A 51 9.64 -4.13 -27.50
C ARG A 51 10.64 -4.80 -26.54
N GLU A 52 10.54 -4.56 -25.25
CA GLU A 52 11.57 -4.92 -24.27
C GLU A 52 11.19 -6.14 -23.42
N PHE A 53 9.89 -6.45 -23.30
CA PHE A 53 9.37 -7.53 -22.46
C PHE A 53 8.22 -8.30 -23.15
N PRO A 54 8.45 -8.88 -24.36
CA PRO A 54 7.38 -9.50 -25.16
C PRO A 54 6.69 -10.71 -24.48
N GLN A 55 7.29 -11.27 -23.42
CA GLN A 55 6.72 -12.34 -22.60
C GLN A 55 5.69 -11.87 -21.58
N VAL A 56 5.58 -10.55 -21.35
CA VAL A 56 4.63 -9.96 -20.39
C VAL A 56 3.25 -9.84 -21.05
N GLN A 57 2.23 -10.38 -20.41
CA GLN A 57 0.85 -10.16 -20.82
C GLN A 57 0.42 -8.72 -20.46
N PHE A 58 0.02 -7.96 -21.46
CA PHE A 58 -0.38 -6.56 -21.30
C PHE A 58 -1.88 -6.37 -21.51
N ILE A 59 -2.51 -5.61 -20.62
CA ILE A 59 -3.92 -5.23 -20.68
C ILE A 59 -4.01 -3.69 -20.66
N GLN A 60 -4.60 -3.07 -21.68
CA GLN A 60 -4.86 -1.64 -21.73
C GLN A 60 -6.30 -1.34 -21.27
N SER A 61 -6.46 -0.64 -20.16
CA SER A 61 -7.75 -0.08 -19.78
C SER A 61 -7.99 1.28 -20.45
N GLN A 62 -9.25 1.57 -20.80
CA GLN A 62 -9.66 2.86 -21.35
C GLN A 62 -9.99 3.88 -20.24
N GLU A 63 -10.19 3.44 -19.01
CA GLU A 63 -10.49 4.27 -17.85
C GLU A 63 -9.53 3.98 -16.69
N ASN A 64 -9.31 4.96 -15.80
CA ASN A 64 -8.57 4.74 -14.59
C ASN A 64 -9.41 3.92 -13.59
N LEU A 65 -9.08 2.63 -13.50
CA LEU A 65 -9.79 1.65 -12.67
C LEU A 65 -9.49 1.79 -11.16
N GLY A 66 -8.45 2.55 -10.80
CA GLY A 66 -7.88 2.51 -9.45
C GLY A 66 -7.18 1.18 -9.17
N PHE A 67 -6.66 1.02 -7.95
CA PHE A 67 -5.84 -0.14 -7.60
C PHE A 67 -6.66 -1.44 -7.53
N SER A 68 -7.77 -1.44 -6.76
CA SER A 68 -8.57 -2.63 -6.51
C SER A 68 -9.16 -3.24 -7.79
N LYS A 69 -9.86 -2.43 -8.58
CA LYS A 69 -10.53 -2.91 -9.81
C LYS A 69 -9.52 -3.36 -10.84
N ALA A 70 -8.39 -2.64 -10.99
CA ALA A 70 -7.33 -3.01 -11.92
C ALA A 70 -6.69 -4.37 -11.56
N ASN A 71 -6.34 -4.59 -10.28
CA ASN A 71 -5.82 -5.88 -9.84
C ASN A 71 -6.83 -7.02 -10.05
N ASN A 72 -8.11 -6.80 -9.76
CA ASN A 72 -9.15 -7.82 -9.99
C ASN A 72 -9.31 -8.15 -11.48
N VAL A 73 -9.20 -7.15 -12.38
CA VAL A 73 -9.23 -7.39 -13.83
C VAL A 73 -8.01 -8.21 -14.28
N ALA A 74 -6.81 -7.84 -13.83
CA ALA A 74 -5.59 -8.56 -14.17
C ALA A 74 -5.58 -9.99 -13.58
N PHE A 75 -6.16 -10.18 -12.39
CA PHE A 75 -6.36 -11.51 -11.80
C PHE A 75 -7.18 -12.44 -12.71
N GLN A 76 -8.23 -11.94 -13.37
CA GLN A 76 -9.05 -12.76 -14.28
C GLN A 76 -8.27 -13.26 -15.50
N ALA A 77 -7.21 -12.57 -15.89
CA ALA A 77 -6.32 -12.95 -16.99
C ALA A 77 -5.15 -13.85 -16.55
N SER A 78 -4.99 -14.08 -15.25
CA SER A 78 -3.88 -14.84 -14.68
C SER A 78 -4.26 -16.28 -14.38
N THR A 79 -3.26 -17.21 -14.36
CA THR A 79 -3.48 -18.66 -14.25
C THR A 79 -2.72 -19.33 -13.11
N GLY A 80 -1.77 -18.62 -12.45
CA GLY A 80 -0.92 -19.19 -11.40
C GLY A 80 -1.68 -19.60 -10.13
N GLU A 81 -1.22 -20.66 -9.47
CA GLU A 81 -1.76 -21.13 -8.17
C GLU A 81 -1.49 -20.14 -7.03
N VAL A 82 -0.39 -19.39 -7.16
CA VAL A 82 0.00 -18.30 -6.25
C VAL A 82 -0.09 -16.98 -7.00
N LEU A 83 -0.51 -15.94 -6.30
CA LEU A 83 -0.62 -14.57 -6.81
C LEU A 83 0.37 -13.68 -6.06
N LEU A 84 1.11 -12.86 -6.80
CA LEU A 84 1.89 -11.75 -6.26
C LEU A 84 1.32 -10.44 -6.82
N PHE A 85 0.74 -9.62 -5.97
CA PHE A 85 0.41 -8.23 -6.30
C PHE A 85 1.63 -7.37 -5.98
N LEU A 86 2.16 -6.69 -7.00
CA LEU A 86 3.41 -5.93 -6.91
C LEU A 86 3.23 -4.54 -7.52
N ASN A 87 3.67 -3.51 -6.81
CA ASN A 87 3.64 -2.16 -7.34
C ASN A 87 4.68 -1.98 -8.48
N PRO A 88 4.38 -1.15 -9.49
CA PRO A 88 5.28 -0.90 -10.61
C PRO A 88 6.56 -0.14 -10.22
N ASP A 89 6.56 0.55 -9.06
CA ASP A 89 7.68 1.32 -8.52
C ASP A 89 8.49 0.54 -7.46
N THR A 90 8.62 -0.78 -7.69
CA THR A 90 9.41 -1.70 -6.86
C THR A 90 10.58 -2.28 -7.63
N GLU A 91 11.69 -2.55 -6.95
CA GLU A 91 12.85 -3.27 -7.50
C GLU A 91 13.29 -4.36 -6.50
N LEU A 92 13.49 -5.57 -6.99
CA LEU A 92 13.92 -6.70 -6.17
C LEU A 92 15.38 -6.57 -5.76
N VAL A 93 15.69 -6.95 -4.52
CA VAL A 93 17.05 -7.09 -4.02
C VAL A 93 17.29 -8.56 -3.73
N GLY A 94 17.98 -9.24 -4.66
CA GLY A 94 18.15 -10.70 -4.61
C GLY A 94 16.83 -11.47 -4.80
N PRO A 95 16.78 -12.75 -4.43
CA PRO A 95 15.70 -13.68 -4.77
C PRO A 95 14.45 -13.49 -3.89
N ALA A 96 13.97 -12.24 -3.74
CA ALA A 96 12.88 -11.89 -2.85
C ALA A 96 11.58 -12.65 -3.18
N ILE A 97 11.24 -12.78 -4.46
CA ILE A 97 10.03 -13.51 -4.91
C ILE A 97 10.14 -14.99 -4.54
N ASN A 98 11.29 -15.61 -4.77
CA ASN A 98 11.51 -17.01 -4.42
C ASN A 98 11.37 -17.24 -2.90
N GLN A 99 11.89 -16.33 -2.07
CA GLN A 99 11.77 -16.42 -0.62
C GLN A 99 10.32 -16.29 -0.15
N LEU A 100 9.55 -15.35 -0.74
CA LEU A 100 8.11 -15.22 -0.45
C LEU A 100 7.36 -16.47 -0.86
N TYR A 101 7.63 -17.02 -2.05
CA TYR A 101 6.98 -18.21 -2.58
C TYR A 101 7.26 -19.43 -1.69
N THR A 102 8.52 -19.68 -1.34
CA THR A 102 8.92 -20.77 -0.45
C THR A 102 8.26 -20.63 0.91
N THR A 103 8.31 -19.43 1.51
CA THR A 103 7.66 -19.16 2.80
C THR A 103 6.16 -19.44 2.76
N LEU A 104 5.47 -19.00 1.71
CA LEU A 104 4.03 -19.25 1.56
C LEU A 104 3.71 -20.76 1.43
N ARG A 105 4.58 -21.52 0.77
CA ARG A 105 4.42 -22.99 0.62
C ARG A 105 4.67 -23.72 1.94
N GLU A 106 5.65 -23.28 2.73
CA GLU A 106 6.02 -23.89 4.01
C GLU A 106 5.03 -23.59 5.14
N LEU A 107 4.22 -22.54 5.01
CA LEU A 107 3.25 -22.12 6.02
C LEU A 107 1.81 -22.38 5.56
N PRO A 108 1.21 -23.56 5.89
CA PRO A 108 -0.14 -23.90 5.43
C PRO A 108 -1.23 -22.93 5.92
N ASN A 109 -1.01 -22.29 7.08
CA ASN A 109 -1.90 -21.29 7.66
C ASN A 109 -1.63 -19.86 7.19
N ALA A 110 -0.68 -19.64 6.27
CA ALA A 110 -0.41 -18.31 5.75
C ALA A 110 -1.56 -17.84 4.85
N GLY A 111 -2.09 -16.68 5.17
CA GLY A 111 -3.02 -15.95 4.33
C GLY A 111 -2.29 -15.13 3.29
N ILE A 112 -1.52 -14.17 3.75
CA ILE A 112 -0.71 -13.27 2.91
C ILE A 112 0.72 -13.25 3.46
N VAL A 113 1.71 -13.28 2.57
CA VAL A 113 3.10 -12.99 2.92
C VAL A 113 3.56 -11.73 2.21
N GLY A 114 4.36 -10.91 2.90
CA GLY A 114 4.86 -9.64 2.37
C GLY A 114 6.33 -9.42 2.67
N ALA A 115 6.97 -8.63 1.82
CA ALA A 115 8.39 -8.37 1.83
C ALA A 115 8.80 -7.24 2.80
N ARG A 116 10.10 -7.19 3.09
CA ARG A 116 10.77 -6.04 3.69
C ARG A 116 10.92 -4.95 2.62
N LEU A 117 10.25 -3.83 2.81
CA LEU A 117 10.36 -2.70 1.89
C LEU A 117 11.41 -1.71 2.39
N LEU A 118 12.26 -1.29 1.47
CA LEU A 118 13.25 -0.23 1.68
C LEU A 118 12.86 1.01 0.85
N ASN A 119 13.17 2.18 1.37
CA ASN A 119 13.12 3.42 0.59
C ASN A 119 14.29 3.46 -0.41
N THR A 120 14.27 4.38 -1.35
CA THR A 120 15.35 4.60 -2.35
C THR A 120 16.72 4.86 -1.71
N ASP A 121 16.75 5.42 -0.49
CA ASP A 121 17.98 5.67 0.27
C ASP A 121 18.46 4.46 1.08
N GLY A 122 17.81 3.29 0.92
CA GLY A 122 18.10 2.06 1.65
C GLY A 122 17.53 2.01 3.08
N SER A 123 16.89 3.06 3.56
CA SER A 123 16.26 3.06 4.87
C SER A 123 14.99 2.19 4.87
N LEU A 124 14.65 1.62 6.05
CA LEU A 124 13.46 0.79 6.21
C LEU A 124 12.17 1.60 6.00
N GLN A 125 11.31 1.14 5.10
CA GLN A 125 9.99 1.71 4.90
C GLN A 125 9.01 1.14 5.94
N THR A 126 8.79 1.88 7.03
CA THR A 126 7.99 1.40 8.16
C THR A 126 6.49 1.23 7.87
N SER A 127 6.03 1.66 6.69
CA SER A 127 4.65 1.45 6.22
C SER A 127 4.41 0.05 5.65
N CYS A 128 5.44 -0.76 5.44
CA CYS A 128 5.29 -2.11 4.88
C CYS A 128 4.51 -3.07 5.79
N VAL A 129 4.51 -2.81 7.10
CA VAL A 129 3.75 -3.57 8.11
C VAL A 129 3.14 -2.60 9.10
N GLN A 130 1.86 -2.75 9.41
CA GLN A 130 1.13 -1.89 10.33
C GLN A 130 0.07 -2.68 11.13
N ALA A 131 -0.43 -2.10 12.21
CA ALA A 131 -1.66 -2.55 12.87
C ALA A 131 -2.88 -2.11 12.07
N PHE A 132 -3.97 -2.86 12.18
CA PHE A 132 -5.25 -2.41 11.64
C PHE A 132 -5.66 -1.05 12.22
N PRO A 133 -6.27 -0.17 11.41
CA PRO A 133 -6.65 1.15 11.87
C PRO A 133 -7.66 1.08 13.02
N THR A 134 -7.38 1.90 14.04
CA THR A 134 -8.27 2.19 15.17
C THR A 134 -8.29 3.70 15.39
N ILE A 135 -9.30 4.21 16.09
CA ILE A 135 -9.32 5.64 16.45
C ILE A 135 -8.03 6.02 17.20
N LEU A 136 -7.61 5.18 18.14
CA LEU A 136 -6.45 5.48 18.99
C LEU A 136 -5.14 5.54 18.20
N ASN A 137 -4.83 4.49 17.40
CA ASN A 137 -3.57 4.50 16.65
C ASN A 137 -3.53 5.56 15.55
N GLN A 138 -4.68 5.95 15.01
CA GLN A 138 -4.77 7.03 14.01
C GLN A 138 -4.63 8.42 14.64
N LEU A 139 -5.18 8.65 15.85
CA LEU A 139 -4.99 9.90 16.61
C LEU A 139 -3.53 10.11 16.98
N LEU A 140 -2.89 9.05 17.49
CA LEU A 140 -1.51 9.06 17.96
C LEU A 140 -0.49 8.90 16.82
N ASN A 141 -0.93 8.76 15.57
CA ASN A 141 -0.06 8.53 14.41
C ASN A 141 0.78 9.79 14.10
N ALA A 142 1.83 9.97 14.90
CA ALA A 142 2.87 10.97 14.70
C ALA A 142 4.20 10.24 14.46
N GLU A 143 4.94 10.66 13.44
CA GLU A 143 6.23 10.02 13.09
C GLU A 143 7.21 10.00 14.26
N ALA A 144 7.29 11.10 15.01
CA ALA A 144 8.13 11.18 16.20
C ALA A 144 7.76 10.12 17.26
N LEU A 145 6.45 9.91 17.51
CA LEU A 145 5.98 8.93 18.49
C LEU A 145 6.27 7.50 18.02
N ARG A 146 6.06 7.22 16.75
CA ARG A 146 6.40 5.91 16.15
C ARG A 146 7.89 5.61 16.23
N ARG A 147 8.74 6.62 16.02
CA ARG A 147 10.21 6.47 16.15
C ARG A 147 10.66 6.24 17.58
N LEU A 148 10.00 6.87 18.54
CA LEU A 148 10.32 6.69 19.98
C LEU A 148 9.84 5.34 20.53
N THR A 149 8.77 4.78 19.98
CA THR A 149 8.16 3.56 20.49
C THR A 149 7.90 2.52 19.36
N PRO A 150 8.90 2.16 18.54
CA PRO A 150 8.69 1.34 17.35
C PRO A 150 8.17 -0.07 17.66
N GLY A 151 8.51 -0.64 18.81
CA GLY A 151 8.06 -1.95 19.27
C GLY A 151 6.66 -1.98 19.89
N ALA A 152 5.99 -0.84 20.05
CA ALA A 152 4.65 -0.80 20.65
C ALA A 152 3.62 -1.52 19.75
N ARG A 153 2.77 -2.36 20.37
CA ARG A 153 1.69 -3.09 19.69
C ARG A 153 0.75 -2.17 18.92
N LEU A 154 0.62 -0.92 19.36
CA LEU A 154 -0.23 0.09 18.75
C LEU A 154 0.07 0.33 17.27
N TRP A 155 1.33 0.16 16.85
CA TRP A 155 1.77 0.39 15.48
C TRP A 155 1.78 -0.87 14.61
N GLY A 156 1.86 -2.05 15.23
CA GLY A 156 1.98 -3.33 14.54
C GLY A 156 3.32 -3.57 13.84
N MET A 157 4.32 -2.70 14.10
CA MET A 157 5.60 -2.70 13.39
C MET A 157 6.70 -3.55 14.05
N ARG A 158 6.39 -4.26 15.14
CA ARG A 158 7.40 -5.01 15.91
C ARG A 158 8.22 -5.97 15.05
N ALA A 159 7.55 -6.64 14.10
CA ALA A 159 8.17 -7.59 13.18
C ALA A 159 9.33 -6.98 12.36
N LEU A 160 9.26 -5.68 12.03
CA LEU A 160 10.29 -4.99 11.26
C LEU A 160 11.64 -4.90 11.97
N PHE A 161 11.63 -5.01 13.29
CA PHE A 161 12.81 -4.88 14.17
C PHE A 161 13.20 -6.21 14.81
N ALA A 162 12.59 -7.32 14.39
CA ALA A 162 12.99 -8.65 14.84
C ALA A 162 14.37 -9.01 14.28
N LEU A 163 15.23 -9.55 15.11
CA LEU A 163 16.62 -9.90 14.77
C LEU A 163 16.74 -11.20 13.94
N GLY A 164 15.62 -11.84 13.59
CA GLY A 164 15.61 -13.11 12.85
C GLY A 164 15.18 -12.95 11.40
N GLN A 165 15.53 -13.95 10.58
CA GLN A 165 15.02 -14.07 9.21
C GLN A 165 13.72 -14.90 9.13
N LYS A 166 13.21 -15.37 10.26
CA LYS A 166 11.97 -16.17 10.30
C LYS A 166 10.76 -15.29 9.95
N PRO A 167 9.77 -15.87 9.28
CA PRO A 167 8.51 -15.17 9.03
C PRO A 167 7.82 -14.76 10.34
N GLU A 168 7.47 -13.50 10.46
CA GLU A 168 6.83 -12.93 11.66
C GLU A 168 5.34 -12.68 11.41
N PRO A 169 4.43 -13.11 12.31
CA PRO A 169 3.00 -12.84 12.16
C PRO A 169 2.70 -11.36 12.34
N VAL A 170 1.90 -10.82 11.42
CA VAL A 170 1.53 -9.40 11.38
C VAL A 170 0.04 -9.21 11.12
N GLU A 171 -0.48 -8.01 11.38
CA GLU A 171 -1.87 -7.71 11.07
C GLU A 171 -2.04 -7.33 9.61
N MET A 172 -1.27 -6.37 9.14
CA MET A 172 -1.39 -5.76 7.82
C MET A 172 -0.04 -5.76 7.09
N ILE A 173 -0.10 -6.03 5.80
CA ILE A 173 1.00 -5.98 4.85
C ILE A 173 0.64 -4.95 3.78
N SER A 174 1.59 -4.12 3.37
CA SER A 174 1.40 -3.12 2.32
C SER A 174 1.09 -3.75 0.97
N GLY A 175 0.16 -3.16 0.24
CA GLY A 175 -0.18 -3.52 -1.13
C GLY A 175 0.98 -3.39 -2.13
N ALA A 176 2.11 -2.79 -1.73
CA ALA A 176 3.28 -2.70 -2.60
C ALA A 176 3.90 -4.06 -2.94
N CYS A 177 3.76 -5.06 -2.04
CA CYS A 177 4.19 -6.45 -2.29
C CYS A 177 3.39 -7.40 -1.40
N MET A 178 2.42 -8.09 -1.98
CA MET A 178 1.54 -9.05 -1.31
C MET A 178 1.48 -10.35 -2.10
N MET A 179 1.91 -11.46 -1.50
CA MET A 179 1.80 -12.78 -2.11
C MET A 179 0.82 -13.64 -1.32
N MET A 180 -0.04 -14.37 -2.04
CA MET A 180 -1.03 -15.26 -1.44
C MET A 180 -1.46 -16.37 -2.39
N ARG A 181 -2.07 -17.42 -1.87
CA ARG A 181 -2.65 -18.48 -2.70
C ARG A 181 -3.88 -17.95 -3.45
N ARG A 182 -4.07 -18.38 -4.68
CA ARG A 182 -5.25 -18.05 -5.51
C ARG A 182 -6.55 -18.38 -4.79
N GLU A 183 -6.65 -19.57 -4.23
CA GLU A 183 -7.85 -20.01 -3.49
C GLU A 183 -8.19 -19.09 -2.31
N VAL A 184 -7.16 -18.55 -1.63
CA VAL A 184 -7.36 -17.61 -0.52
C VAL A 184 -7.87 -16.27 -1.04
N PHE A 185 -7.32 -15.78 -2.16
CA PHE A 185 -7.78 -14.55 -2.81
C PHE A 185 -9.22 -14.64 -3.27
N GLU A 186 -9.61 -15.76 -3.86
CA GLU A 186 -11.00 -16.05 -4.27
C GLU A 186 -11.94 -16.11 -3.06
N ARG A 187 -11.56 -16.87 -2.03
CA ARG A 187 -12.35 -16.99 -0.79
C ARG A 187 -12.49 -15.68 -0.01
N THR A 188 -11.54 -14.77 -0.12
CA THR A 188 -11.65 -13.41 0.46
C THR A 188 -12.58 -12.51 -0.35
N GLY A 189 -13.04 -12.93 -1.54
CA GLY A 189 -13.83 -12.12 -2.45
C GLY A 189 -13.01 -11.04 -3.15
N GLN A 190 -11.71 -11.28 -3.36
CA GLN A 190 -10.76 -10.43 -4.08
C GLN A 190 -10.56 -9.05 -3.41
N PHE A 191 -9.97 -8.08 -4.10
CA PHE A 191 -9.93 -6.69 -3.60
C PHE A 191 -11.33 -6.09 -3.61
N SER A 192 -11.72 -5.47 -2.50
CA SER A 192 -13.01 -4.79 -2.39
C SER A 192 -13.04 -3.52 -3.25
N LEU A 193 -14.11 -3.34 -4.01
CA LEU A 193 -14.32 -2.15 -4.85
C LEU A 193 -14.82 -0.92 -4.06
N ASP A 194 -14.98 -1.06 -2.74
CA ASP A 194 -15.33 0.04 -1.84
C ASP A 194 -14.26 1.13 -1.77
N TYR A 195 -13.02 0.77 -2.16
CA TYR A 195 -11.85 1.64 -2.10
C TYR A 195 -11.38 1.97 -3.52
N PHE A 196 -11.24 3.27 -3.81
CA PHE A 196 -10.58 3.70 -5.03
C PHE A 196 -9.05 3.56 -4.90
N MET A 197 -8.52 3.92 -3.74
CA MET A 197 -7.11 3.91 -3.38
C MET A 197 -6.97 3.91 -1.86
N TYR A 198 -5.98 3.20 -1.32
CA TYR A 198 -5.71 2.98 0.09
C TYR A 198 -6.75 2.13 0.83
N ALA A 199 -6.31 1.41 1.86
CA ALA A 199 -7.07 0.49 2.69
C ALA A 199 -7.61 -0.77 1.98
N GLU A 200 -7.45 -0.94 0.66
CA GLU A 200 -7.77 -2.19 -0.04
C GLU A 200 -6.86 -3.34 0.41
N ASP A 201 -5.59 -3.06 0.64
CA ASP A 201 -4.61 -3.99 1.22
C ASP A 201 -4.94 -4.33 2.67
N THR A 202 -5.28 -3.33 3.45
CA THR A 202 -5.77 -3.48 4.83
C THR A 202 -7.01 -4.35 4.89
N ASP A 203 -7.99 -4.12 3.99
CA ASP A 203 -9.23 -4.89 3.91
C ASP A 203 -8.96 -6.35 3.50
N LEU A 204 -8.06 -6.57 2.53
CA LEU A 204 -7.67 -7.91 2.10
C LEU A 204 -6.95 -8.67 3.23
N CYS A 205 -6.03 -8.02 3.95
CA CYS A 205 -5.38 -8.58 5.13
C CYS A 205 -6.38 -8.93 6.23
N PHE A 206 -7.38 -8.08 6.44
CA PHE A 206 -8.44 -8.34 7.43
C PHE A 206 -9.32 -9.52 7.01
N LYS A 207 -9.75 -9.58 5.75
CA LYS A 207 -10.54 -10.70 5.21
C LYS A 207 -9.80 -12.03 5.30
N SER A 208 -8.49 -12.04 5.00
CA SER A 208 -7.64 -13.22 5.17
C SER A 208 -7.67 -13.73 6.62
N ARG A 209 -7.57 -12.83 7.59
CA ARG A 209 -7.67 -13.17 9.02
C ARG A 209 -9.07 -13.65 9.44
N GLN A 210 -10.14 -13.16 8.82
CA GLN A 210 -11.50 -13.65 9.05
C GLN A 210 -11.68 -15.12 8.60
N LEU A 211 -10.86 -15.58 7.66
CA LEU A 211 -10.78 -16.99 7.26
C LEU A 211 -9.96 -17.87 8.24
N GLY A 212 -9.48 -17.30 9.36
CA GLY A 212 -8.63 -18.01 10.33
C GLY A 212 -7.17 -18.10 9.92
N LEU A 213 -6.76 -17.42 8.85
CA LEU A 213 -5.39 -17.43 8.35
C LEU A 213 -4.53 -16.34 9.02
N VAL A 214 -3.22 -16.45 8.89
CA VAL A 214 -2.24 -15.53 9.48
C VAL A 214 -1.47 -14.83 8.37
N ASN A 215 -1.32 -13.52 8.45
CA ASN A 215 -0.46 -12.76 7.55
C ASN A 215 0.97 -12.73 8.10
N TYR A 216 1.98 -12.89 7.25
CA TYR A 216 3.37 -12.97 7.67
C TYR A 216 4.25 -11.96 6.94
N TYR A 217 5.08 -11.29 7.69
CA TYR A 217 6.19 -10.50 7.20
C TYR A 217 7.43 -11.37 7.03
N VAL A 218 8.08 -11.30 5.87
CA VAL A 218 9.28 -12.06 5.52
C VAL A 218 10.47 -11.11 5.42
N GLY A 219 11.20 -10.98 6.51
CA GLY A 219 12.29 -10.00 6.62
C GLY A 219 13.48 -10.25 5.68
N GLY A 220 13.68 -11.50 5.22
CA GLY A 220 14.71 -11.88 4.25
C GLY A 220 14.37 -11.50 2.80
N ALA A 221 13.08 -11.41 2.45
CA ALA A 221 12.63 -10.98 1.13
C ALA A 221 12.69 -9.44 1.05
N VAL A 222 13.71 -8.89 0.41
CA VAL A 222 13.98 -7.45 0.38
C VAL A 222 13.61 -6.86 -0.97
N ILE A 223 12.86 -5.75 -0.93
CA ILE A 223 12.42 -5.01 -2.12
C ILE A 223 12.61 -3.51 -1.87
N VAL A 224 13.21 -2.78 -2.81
CA VAL A 224 13.19 -1.33 -2.81
C VAL A 224 11.85 -0.87 -3.38
N HIS A 225 11.14 -0.01 -2.65
CA HIS A 225 9.90 0.60 -3.09
C HIS A 225 10.09 2.12 -3.13
N HIS A 226 10.16 2.67 -4.32
CA HIS A 226 10.48 4.08 -4.53
C HIS A 226 9.40 5.02 -3.97
N GLY A 227 8.17 4.53 -3.86
CA GLY A 227 7.06 5.22 -3.21
C GLY A 227 6.66 6.52 -3.90
N GLY A 228 5.42 6.57 -4.38
CA GLY A 228 4.89 7.81 -4.94
C GLY A 228 5.29 8.10 -6.38
N GLY A 229 5.79 7.12 -7.15
CA GLY A 229 6.10 7.31 -8.57
C GLY A 229 4.95 7.95 -9.36
N SER A 230 3.73 7.52 -9.08
CA SER A 230 2.51 8.10 -9.65
C SER A 230 1.90 9.25 -8.82
N SER A 231 2.14 9.31 -7.50
CA SER A 231 1.51 10.30 -6.60
C SER A 231 2.32 11.59 -6.42
N GLN A 232 3.62 11.62 -6.74
CA GLN A 232 4.44 12.84 -6.67
C GLN A 232 3.94 13.95 -7.59
N GLN A 233 3.25 13.62 -8.67
CA GLN A 233 2.66 14.59 -9.58
C GLN A 233 1.37 15.24 -9.05
N ALA A 234 0.71 14.62 -8.07
CA ALA A 234 -0.50 15.17 -7.46
C ALA A 234 -0.15 16.10 -6.29
N ARG A 235 0.15 17.37 -6.56
CA ARG A 235 0.30 18.44 -5.53
C ARG A 235 -0.98 18.72 -4.73
N SER A 236 -2.02 17.93 -4.88
CA SER A 236 -3.30 18.12 -4.21
C SER A 236 -3.37 17.40 -2.87
N ASN A 237 -4.16 17.93 -1.93
CA ASN A 237 -4.48 17.24 -0.67
C ASN A 237 -5.35 15.98 -0.86
N PHE A 238 -5.60 15.58 -2.12
CA PHE A 238 -6.42 14.43 -2.48
C PHE A 238 -5.90 13.15 -1.81
N ALA A 239 -4.64 12.78 -2.04
CA ALA A 239 -4.06 11.58 -1.45
C ALA A 239 -4.11 11.59 0.10
N ASN A 240 -3.83 12.75 0.71
CA ASN A 240 -3.92 12.89 2.15
C ASN A 240 -5.33 12.63 2.69
N VAL A 241 -6.36 13.16 2.03
CA VAL A 241 -7.76 12.99 2.45
C VAL A 241 -8.26 11.59 2.13
N MET A 242 -7.81 10.99 1.01
CA MET A 242 -8.19 9.62 0.63
C MET A 242 -7.80 8.59 1.69
N VAL A 243 -6.63 8.72 2.32
CA VAL A 243 -6.23 7.81 3.42
C VAL A 243 -7.26 7.84 4.56
N PHE A 244 -7.73 9.02 4.96
CA PHE A 244 -8.72 9.15 6.03
C PHE A 244 -10.11 8.65 5.61
N GLU A 245 -10.50 8.92 4.38
CA GLU A 245 -11.78 8.42 3.83
C GLU A 245 -11.76 6.89 3.75
N SER A 246 -10.70 6.30 3.21
CA SER A 246 -10.57 4.84 3.06
C SER A 246 -10.52 4.14 4.41
N ASN A 247 -9.79 4.68 5.38
CA ASN A 247 -9.83 4.19 6.77
C ASN A 247 -11.24 4.31 7.38
N SER A 248 -11.95 5.40 7.11
CA SER A 248 -13.35 5.57 7.58
C SER A 248 -14.28 4.51 6.98
N ARG A 249 -14.10 4.19 5.67
CA ARG A 249 -14.86 3.13 5.00
C ARG A 249 -14.54 1.76 5.56
N PHE A 250 -13.25 1.45 5.77
CA PHE A 250 -12.80 0.22 6.42
C PHE A 250 -13.44 0.07 7.81
N LEU A 251 -13.36 1.11 8.64
CA LEU A 251 -13.94 1.10 9.98
C LEU A 251 -15.47 0.99 9.96
N LYS A 252 -16.14 1.61 8.99
CA LYS A 252 -17.58 1.46 8.80
C LYS A 252 -17.96 0.02 8.46
N LYS A 253 -17.20 -0.61 7.56
CA LYS A 253 -17.44 -1.98 7.11
C LYS A 253 -17.24 -3.01 8.22
N TRP A 254 -16.20 -2.86 9.03
CA TRP A 254 -15.78 -3.89 9.98
C TRP A 254 -16.08 -3.58 11.45
N ARG A 255 -16.37 -2.32 11.79
CA ARG A 255 -16.70 -1.87 13.15
C ARG A 255 -18.05 -1.17 13.27
N GLY A 256 -18.72 -0.94 12.14
CA GLY A 256 -20.02 -0.31 12.08
C GLY A 256 -19.99 1.21 11.93
N ALA A 257 -21.15 1.78 11.61
CA ALA A 257 -21.31 3.19 11.27
C ALA A 257 -20.97 4.13 12.44
N SER A 258 -21.35 3.79 13.66
CA SER A 258 -21.10 4.61 14.86
C SER A 258 -19.59 4.75 15.15
N TYR A 259 -18.82 3.65 15.00
CA TYR A 259 -17.37 3.71 15.18
C TYR A 259 -16.70 4.55 14.10
N SER A 260 -17.11 4.42 12.85
CA SER A 260 -16.62 5.25 11.74
C SER A 260 -16.96 6.73 11.94
N PHE A 261 -18.16 7.03 12.44
CA PHE A 261 -18.54 8.40 12.79
C PHE A 261 -17.66 8.98 13.90
N GLY A 262 -17.44 8.20 14.98
CA GLY A 262 -16.49 8.57 16.04
C GLY A 262 -15.07 8.82 15.52
N TYR A 263 -14.60 7.98 14.57
CA TYR A 263 -13.33 8.18 13.88
C TYR A 263 -13.27 9.52 13.13
N ARG A 264 -14.32 9.86 12.37
CA ARG A 264 -14.39 11.15 11.63
C ARG A 264 -14.32 12.35 12.58
N ILE A 265 -15.07 12.32 13.68
CA ILE A 265 -15.05 13.38 14.70
C ILE A 265 -13.65 13.48 15.31
N ALA A 266 -13.05 12.36 15.72
CA ALA A 266 -11.73 12.34 16.35
C ALA A 266 -10.64 12.90 15.41
N MET A 267 -10.65 12.50 14.12
CA MET A 267 -9.70 13.02 13.14
C MET A 267 -9.93 14.49 12.83
N SER A 268 -11.18 14.96 12.80
CA SER A 268 -11.51 16.39 12.61
C SER A 268 -11.00 17.23 13.78
N GLY A 269 -11.25 16.79 15.01
CA GLY A 269 -10.73 17.46 16.21
C GLY A 269 -9.22 17.53 16.22
N ALA A 270 -8.55 16.39 15.91
CA ALA A 270 -7.09 16.36 15.80
C ALA A 270 -6.55 17.27 14.69
N ALA A 271 -7.24 17.34 13.56
CA ALA A 271 -6.85 18.24 12.46
C ALA A 271 -7.01 19.72 12.87
N LEU A 272 -8.12 20.06 13.54
CA LEU A 272 -8.34 21.42 14.04
C LEU A 272 -7.25 21.83 15.04
N VAL A 273 -6.94 20.98 16.02
CA VAL A 273 -5.85 21.24 16.99
C VAL A 273 -4.53 21.49 16.26
N ARG A 274 -4.19 20.68 15.25
CA ARG A 274 -2.97 20.89 14.46
C ARG A 274 -2.98 22.19 13.66
N VAL A 275 -4.11 22.59 13.08
CA VAL A 275 -4.23 23.88 12.39
C VAL A 275 -4.02 25.03 13.37
N VAL A 276 -4.68 25.01 14.52
CA VAL A 276 -4.52 26.04 15.58
C VAL A 276 -3.05 26.10 16.04
N THR A 277 -2.42 24.95 16.31
CA THR A 277 -1.00 24.89 16.69
C THR A 277 -0.09 25.49 15.62
N LEU A 278 -0.32 25.17 14.33
CA LEU A 278 0.46 25.74 13.22
C LEU A 278 0.30 27.25 13.10
N ILE A 279 -0.89 27.79 13.42
CA ILE A 279 -1.15 29.23 13.42
C ILE A 279 -0.45 29.89 14.61
N LEU A 280 -0.62 29.36 15.82
CA LEU A 280 0.00 29.92 17.04
C LEU A 280 1.54 29.87 16.97
N LEU A 281 2.12 28.81 16.42
CA LEU A 281 3.57 28.66 16.26
C LEU A 281 4.09 29.26 14.94
N SER A 282 3.25 29.95 14.16
CA SER A 282 3.65 30.48 12.85
C SER A 282 4.90 31.36 12.88
N PRO A 283 5.14 32.28 13.85
CA PRO A 283 6.37 33.06 13.85
C PRO A 283 7.63 32.22 13.87
N VAL A 284 7.65 31.16 14.68
CA VAL A 284 8.79 30.23 14.80
C VAL A 284 8.90 29.33 13.56
N LEU A 285 7.76 28.76 13.11
CA LEU A 285 7.73 27.81 12.01
C LEU A 285 8.07 28.46 10.66
N LEU A 286 7.71 29.73 10.46
CA LEU A 286 8.07 30.48 9.25
C LEU A 286 9.59 30.68 9.14
N VAL A 287 10.25 30.94 10.27
CA VAL A 287 11.72 31.06 10.31
C VAL A 287 12.40 29.70 10.09
N LEU A 288 11.95 28.65 10.80
CA LEU A 288 12.61 27.34 10.78
C LEU A 288 12.32 26.51 9.53
N LYS A 289 11.12 26.58 8.96
CA LYS A 289 10.67 25.70 7.87
C LYS A 289 10.35 26.43 6.57
N GLY A 290 10.25 27.75 6.61
CA GLY A 290 9.86 28.58 5.48
C GLY A 290 8.36 28.60 5.19
N VAL A 291 7.90 29.63 4.49
CA VAL A 291 6.48 29.90 4.16
C VAL A 291 5.82 28.76 3.40
N GLY A 292 6.53 28.17 2.43
CA GLY A 292 5.98 27.10 1.57
C GLY A 292 5.58 25.84 2.36
N ARG A 293 6.47 25.35 3.23
CA ARG A 293 6.21 24.16 4.07
C ARG A 293 5.11 24.43 5.11
N TRP A 294 5.09 25.61 5.70
CA TRP A 294 4.03 26.00 6.63
C TRP A 294 2.66 26.05 5.95
N ARG A 295 2.55 26.72 4.77
CA ARG A 295 1.30 26.75 3.98
C ARG A 295 0.82 25.37 3.59
N SER A 296 1.72 24.49 3.13
CA SER A 296 1.40 23.12 2.78
C SER A 296 0.84 22.32 3.97
N ALA A 297 1.47 22.46 5.15
CA ALA A 297 0.98 21.80 6.37
C ALA A 297 -0.40 22.32 6.78
N CYS A 298 -0.63 23.64 6.76
CA CYS A 298 -1.95 24.22 7.05
C CYS A 298 -3.02 23.74 6.06
N SER A 299 -2.70 23.73 4.75
CA SER A 299 -3.60 23.28 3.70
C SER A 299 -4.00 21.81 3.89
N LYS A 300 -3.02 20.93 4.20
CA LYS A 300 -3.26 19.53 4.48
C LYS A 300 -4.25 19.33 5.63
N TRP A 301 -3.97 19.94 6.78
CA TRP A 301 -4.82 19.71 7.97
C TRP A 301 -6.18 20.37 7.84
N LEU A 302 -6.28 21.52 7.16
CA LEU A 302 -7.56 22.15 6.84
C LEU A 302 -8.40 21.27 5.90
N ALA A 303 -7.78 20.62 4.92
CA ALA A 303 -8.47 19.67 4.05
C ALA A 303 -9.02 18.46 4.82
N ILE A 304 -8.23 17.91 5.74
CA ILE A 304 -8.66 16.78 6.61
C ILE A 304 -9.80 17.23 7.53
N PHE A 305 -9.72 18.43 8.12
CA PHE A 305 -10.80 18.98 8.93
C PHE A 305 -12.09 19.12 8.13
N ARG A 306 -12.03 19.74 6.93
CA ARG A 306 -13.19 19.89 6.03
C ARG A 306 -13.78 18.54 5.62
N TRP A 307 -12.94 17.55 5.37
CA TRP A 307 -13.39 16.19 5.09
C TRP A 307 -14.19 15.62 6.28
N GLY A 308 -13.67 15.75 7.48
CA GLY A 308 -14.28 15.19 8.67
C GLY A 308 -15.68 15.75 8.96
N ILE A 309 -15.90 17.04 8.73
CA ILE A 309 -17.21 17.71 8.90
C ILE A 309 -18.09 17.66 7.64
N GLY A 310 -17.70 16.90 6.60
CA GLY A 310 -18.50 16.70 5.40
C GLY A 310 -18.43 17.83 4.35
N LEU A 311 -17.54 18.80 4.51
CA LEU A 311 -17.36 19.93 3.58
C LEU A 311 -16.32 19.66 2.47
N TRP A 312 -15.77 18.47 2.40
CA TRP A 312 -14.85 18.08 1.33
C TRP A 312 -15.65 17.64 0.10
N ARG A 313 -15.47 18.33 -1.03
CA ARG A 313 -16.04 17.94 -2.30
C ARG A 313 -15.00 17.18 -3.10
N TRP A 314 -15.35 15.98 -3.54
CA TRP A 314 -14.54 15.21 -4.49
C TRP A 314 -14.65 15.90 -5.86
N VAL A 315 -13.58 16.49 -6.32
CA VAL A 315 -13.46 16.87 -7.73
C VAL A 315 -13.05 15.58 -8.45
N ARG A 316 -13.99 14.99 -9.17
CA ARG A 316 -13.77 13.83 -10.03
C ARG A 316 -12.95 14.20 -11.24
#